data_8a6fcfbaa9ac6fa85128380a1596fb11
#
_entry.id   8a6fcfbaa9ac6fa85128380a1596fb11
#
_cell.length_a   1.000
_cell.length_b   1.000
_cell.length_c   1.000
_cell.angle_alpha   90.00
_cell.angle_beta   90.00
_cell.angle_gamma   90.00
#
_symmetry.space_group_name_H-M   'P 1'
#
loop_
_entity.id
_entity.type
_entity.pdbx_description
1 polymer ?
#
loop_
_entity_poly.entity_id
_entity_poly.type
_entity_poly.pdbx_seq_one_letter_code
_entity_poly.pdbx_strand_id
1 'polypeptide(L)'
;MTIHQWVAIGLKIPSTQESKPCRDLVEQAEKLALADLDEPLHVSALCRALAVSERTLRKAFHKTYGLPPCRHLRMLRLSEARRALLSADCELTTVTAVAMCFGFVELGRFSVEYRKIFGESPSQTLQRVPVSHAKTFAAASGATGHRANVGFVA
;
A
#
# COMPACT_ATOMS: atom_id res chain seq x y z
N MET A 1 -0.77 0.60 12.44
CA MET A 1 -0.11 1.87 12.03
C MET A 1 0.71 2.42 13.18
N THR A 2 1.93 2.87 12.92
CA THR A 2 2.79 3.52 13.91
C THR A 2 2.50 5.02 14.01
N ILE A 3 2.87 5.67 15.14
CA ILE A 3 2.69 7.12 15.34
C ILE A 3 3.35 7.92 14.21
N HIS A 4 4.51 7.48 13.73
CA HIS A 4 5.21 8.11 12.60
C HIS A 4 4.43 8.07 11.29
N GLN A 5 3.66 7.01 11.03
CA GLN A 5 2.81 6.91 9.85
C GLN A 5 1.62 7.89 9.92
N TRP A 6 1.03 8.10 11.11
CA TRP A 6 -0.02 9.08 11.31
C TRP A 6 0.43 10.52 11.03
N VAL A 7 1.62 10.87 11.52
CA VAL A 7 2.20 12.21 11.30
C VAL A 7 2.55 12.40 9.82
N ALA A 8 3.13 11.41 9.17
CA ALA A 8 3.55 11.50 7.78
C ALA A 8 2.38 11.72 6.79
N ILE A 9 1.18 11.22 7.10
CA ILE A 9 -0.01 11.39 6.27
C ILE A 9 -0.95 12.51 6.76
N GLY A 10 -0.52 13.30 7.75
CA GLY A 10 -1.30 14.41 8.29
C GLY A 10 -2.60 14.01 8.97
N LEU A 11 -2.72 12.77 9.43
CA LEU A 11 -3.86 12.28 10.20
C LEU A 11 -3.69 12.60 11.67
N LYS A 12 -4.80 12.95 12.31
CA LYS A 12 -4.86 13.15 13.76
C LYS A 12 -4.62 11.81 14.47
N ILE A 13 -3.71 11.79 15.44
CA ILE A 13 -3.53 10.65 16.32
C ILE A 13 -4.83 10.44 17.12
N PRO A 14 -5.38 9.21 17.20
CA PRO A 14 -6.58 8.94 17.98
C PRO A 14 -6.39 9.36 19.44
N SER A 15 -7.34 10.13 19.98
CA SER A 15 -7.26 10.57 21.37
C SER A 15 -7.56 9.42 22.32
N THR A 16 -6.85 9.39 23.46
CA THR A 16 -6.97 8.32 24.47
C THR A 16 -8.32 8.32 25.20
N GLN A 17 -9.10 9.41 25.09
CA GLN A 17 -10.40 9.60 25.80
C GLN A 17 -11.63 9.15 25.00
N GLU A 18 -11.46 8.41 23.90
CA GLU A 18 -12.59 7.99 23.07
C GLU A 18 -13.32 6.79 23.65
N SER A 19 -14.65 6.79 23.49
CA SER A 19 -15.47 5.65 23.92
C SER A 19 -15.04 4.40 23.14
N LYS A 20 -14.68 3.33 23.85
CA LYS A 20 -14.26 2.04 23.31
C LYS A 20 -15.10 1.57 22.11
N PRO A 21 -16.48 1.65 22.15
CA PRO A 21 -17.30 1.21 21.02
C PRO A 21 -17.04 1.97 19.70
N CYS A 22 -16.73 3.28 19.76
CA CYS A 22 -16.44 4.04 18.53
C CYS A 22 -15.11 3.65 17.92
N ARG A 23 -14.10 3.38 18.75
CA ARG A 23 -12.78 2.94 18.30
C ARG A 23 -12.84 1.55 17.69
N ASP A 24 -13.53 0.62 18.37
CA ASP A 24 -13.70 -0.75 17.89
C ASP A 24 -14.41 -0.79 16.52
N LEU A 25 -15.44 0.04 16.33
CA LEU A 25 -16.15 0.17 15.06
C LEU A 25 -15.23 0.71 13.95
N VAL A 26 -14.43 1.72 14.26
CA VAL A 26 -13.48 2.29 13.28
C VAL A 26 -12.40 1.29 12.92
N GLU A 27 -11.83 0.56 13.88
CA GLU A 27 -10.84 -0.47 13.66
C GLU A 27 -11.38 -1.62 12.78
N GLN A 28 -12.64 -2.04 13.03
CA GLN A 28 -13.28 -3.03 12.17
C GLN A 28 -13.48 -2.52 10.74
N ALA A 29 -13.89 -1.26 10.57
CA ALA A 29 -14.04 -0.65 9.25
C ALA A 29 -12.69 -0.54 8.51
N GLU A 30 -11.60 -0.20 9.20
CA GLU A 30 -10.25 -0.18 8.64
C GLU A 30 -9.80 -1.58 8.19
N LYS A 31 -10.03 -2.60 9.01
CA LYS A 31 -9.72 -4.00 8.68
C LYS A 31 -10.46 -4.46 7.43
N LEU A 32 -11.76 -4.20 7.35
CA LEU A 32 -12.57 -4.54 6.18
C LEU A 32 -12.11 -3.78 4.93
N ALA A 33 -11.80 -2.48 5.05
CA ALA A 33 -11.34 -1.68 3.92
C ALA A 33 -9.96 -2.11 3.38
N LEU A 34 -9.16 -2.79 4.20
CA LEU A 34 -7.87 -3.36 3.80
C LEU A 34 -7.93 -4.84 3.41
N ALA A 35 -9.01 -5.54 3.76
CA ALA A 35 -9.19 -6.94 3.40
C ALA A 35 -9.54 -7.12 1.91
N ASP A 36 -10.26 -6.16 1.34
CA ASP A 36 -10.70 -6.17 -0.05
C ASP A 36 -10.16 -4.93 -0.76
N LEU A 37 -8.90 -5.00 -1.15
CA LEU A 37 -8.17 -3.87 -1.72
C LEU A 37 -8.43 -3.68 -3.20
N ASP A 38 -8.72 -4.75 -3.95
CA ASP A 38 -8.93 -4.73 -5.39
C ASP A 38 -10.23 -4.00 -5.77
N GLU A 39 -11.21 -4.00 -4.86
CA GLU A 39 -12.48 -3.33 -5.07
C GLU A 39 -12.40 -1.82 -4.70
N PRO A 40 -13.09 -0.96 -5.46
CA PRO A 40 -13.24 0.44 -5.09
C PRO A 40 -13.89 0.58 -3.71
N LEU A 41 -13.39 1.52 -2.90
CA LEU A 41 -13.88 1.74 -1.55
C LEU A 41 -15.33 2.28 -1.56
N HIS A 42 -16.27 1.45 -1.13
CA HIS A 42 -17.68 1.82 -0.97
C HIS A 42 -18.08 1.85 0.50
N VAL A 43 -18.36 3.05 1.02
CA VAL A 43 -18.81 3.23 2.43
C VAL A 43 -20.10 2.46 2.72
N SER A 44 -21.02 2.38 1.76
CA SER A 44 -22.26 1.60 1.88
C SER A 44 -22.03 0.10 2.08
N ALA A 45 -21.01 -0.46 1.43
CA ALA A 45 -20.63 -1.87 1.62
C ALA A 45 -20.10 -2.12 3.02
N LEU A 46 -19.25 -1.22 3.52
CA LEU A 46 -18.77 -1.27 4.92
C LEU A 46 -19.89 -1.18 5.92
N CYS A 47 -20.85 -0.27 5.70
CA CYS A 47 -22.01 -0.13 6.59
C CYS A 47 -22.85 -1.42 6.64
N ARG A 48 -23.04 -2.09 5.51
CA ARG A 48 -23.75 -3.38 5.46
C ARG A 48 -22.98 -4.48 6.21
N ALA A 49 -21.68 -4.58 5.96
CA ALA A 49 -20.84 -5.59 6.62
C ALA A 49 -20.77 -5.40 8.14
N LEU A 50 -20.78 -4.16 8.62
CA LEU A 50 -20.72 -3.82 10.03
C LEU A 50 -22.11 -3.70 10.70
N ALA A 51 -23.20 -3.89 9.93
CA ALA A 51 -24.58 -3.73 10.40
C ALA A 51 -24.84 -2.37 11.07
N VAL A 52 -24.26 -1.29 10.54
CA VAL A 52 -24.43 0.07 11.06
C VAL A 52 -24.92 1.03 9.97
N SER A 53 -25.57 2.13 10.39
CA SER A 53 -25.92 3.21 9.46
C SER A 53 -24.69 4.04 9.06
N GLU A 54 -24.73 4.68 7.88
CA GLU A 54 -23.68 5.63 7.47
C GLU A 54 -23.51 6.77 8.48
N ARG A 55 -24.61 7.22 9.09
CA ARG A 55 -24.57 8.24 10.14
C ARG A 55 -23.74 7.77 11.34
N THR A 56 -23.92 6.52 11.75
CA THR A 56 -23.18 5.94 12.89
C THR A 56 -21.70 5.83 12.54
N LEU A 57 -21.38 5.28 11.38
CA LEU A 57 -20.00 5.14 10.91
C LEU A 57 -19.30 6.50 10.78
N ARG A 58 -19.98 7.48 10.16
CA ARG A 58 -19.45 8.85 10.01
C ARG A 58 -19.20 9.53 11.35
N LYS A 59 -20.13 9.36 12.33
CA LYS A 59 -19.96 9.89 13.68
C LYS A 59 -18.75 9.26 14.39
N ALA A 60 -18.54 7.94 14.26
CA ALA A 60 -17.41 7.24 14.85
C ALA A 60 -16.09 7.76 14.27
N PHE A 61 -15.95 7.83 12.93
CA PHE A 61 -14.76 8.36 12.29
C PHE A 61 -14.47 9.82 12.62
N HIS A 62 -15.51 10.65 12.63
CA HIS A 62 -15.35 12.06 12.98
C HIS A 62 -14.91 12.23 14.45
N LYS A 63 -15.44 11.41 15.34
CA LYS A 63 -15.04 11.43 16.75
C LYS A 63 -13.61 10.96 16.94
N THR A 64 -13.20 9.90 16.24
CA THR A 64 -11.87 9.28 16.38
C THR A 64 -10.77 10.07 15.65
N TYR A 65 -11.03 10.51 14.42
CA TYR A 65 -10.00 11.10 13.56
C TYR A 65 -10.30 12.54 13.10
N GLY A 66 -11.49 13.07 13.38
CA GLY A 66 -11.92 14.35 12.84
C GLY A 66 -12.19 14.37 11.34
N LEU A 67 -12.24 13.21 10.70
CA LEU A 67 -12.36 13.04 9.24
C LEU A 67 -13.54 12.13 8.88
N PRO A 68 -14.14 12.30 7.69
CA PRO A 68 -15.14 11.37 7.20
C PRO A 68 -14.50 10.01 6.80
N PRO A 69 -15.26 8.88 6.89
CA PRO A 69 -14.77 7.53 6.63
C PRO A 69 -14.05 7.39 5.29
N CYS A 70 -14.69 7.85 4.21
CA CYS A 70 -14.15 7.74 2.86
C CYS A 70 -12.75 8.38 2.73
N ARG A 71 -12.57 9.57 3.30
CA ARG A 71 -11.28 10.27 3.25
C ARG A 71 -10.21 9.54 4.05
N HIS A 72 -10.54 9.11 5.27
CA HIS A 72 -9.61 8.39 6.14
C HIS A 72 -9.17 7.05 5.51
N LEU A 73 -10.13 6.24 5.09
CA LEU A 73 -9.87 4.92 4.53
C LEU A 73 -9.11 4.99 3.19
N ARG A 74 -9.38 6.03 2.38
CA ARG A 74 -8.61 6.30 1.16
C ARG A 74 -7.15 6.66 1.47
N MET A 75 -6.91 7.47 2.50
CA MET A 75 -5.54 7.79 2.96
C MET A 75 -4.83 6.56 3.52
N LEU A 76 -5.57 5.68 4.20
CA LEU A 76 -5.03 4.41 4.69
C LEU A 76 -4.57 3.52 3.53
N ARG A 77 -5.39 3.34 2.49
CA ARG A 77 -5.01 2.61 1.26
C ARG A 77 -3.82 3.24 0.53
N LEU A 78 -3.72 4.58 0.48
CA LEU A 78 -2.57 5.29 -0.08
C LEU A 78 -1.27 4.98 0.69
N SER A 79 -1.35 4.88 2.02
CA SER A 79 -0.20 4.52 2.85
C SER A 79 0.26 3.08 2.61
N GLU A 80 -0.68 2.16 2.42
CA GLU A 80 -0.36 0.76 2.07
C GLU A 80 0.23 0.65 0.66
N ALA A 81 -0.33 1.39 -0.32
CA ALA A 81 0.25 1.47 -1.67
C ALA A 81 1.68 2.03 -1.65
N ARG A 82 1.95 3.05 -0.81
CA ARG A 82 3.32 3.56 -0.63
C ARG A 82 4.25 2.50 -0.05
N ARG A 83 3.80 1.75 0.95
CA ARG A 83 4.59 0.68 1.53
C ARG A 83 4.93 -0.40 0.50
N ALA A 84 3.95 -0.76 -0.34
CA ALA A 84 4.17 -1.69 -1.45
C ALA A 84 5.18 -1.13 -2.46
N LEU A 85 5.09 0.15 -2.84
CA LEU A 85 6.06 0.79 -3.74
C LEU A 85 7.49 0.81 -3.16
N LEU A 86 7.63 1.03 -1.84
CA LEU A 86 8.93 1.03 -1.17
C LEU A 86 9.57 -0.35 -1.03
N SER A 87 8.77 -1.41 -1.05
CA SER A 87 9.23 -2.81 -0.95
C SER A 87 9.31 -3.52 -2.31
N ALA A 88 8.85 -2.87 -3.38
CA ALA A 88 8.77 -3.46 -4.70
C ALA A 88 10.12 -3.45 -5.44
N ASP A 89 10.33 -4.46 -6.29
CA ASP A 89 11.39 -4.42 -7.29
C ASP A 89 10.96 -3.51 -8.45
N CYS A 90 11.70 -2.43 -8.66
CA CYS A 90 11.38 -1.43 -9.69
C CYS A 90 11.47 -1.95 -11.13
N GLU A 91 12.19 -3.07 -11.36
CA GLU A 91 12.27 -3.70 -12.69
C GLU A 91 11.05 -4.58 -13.01
N LEU A 92 10.40 -5.13 -11.98
CA LEU A 92 9.29 -6.05 -12.12
C LEU A 92 7.92 -5.44 -11.80
N THR A 93 7.90 -4.31 -11.11
CA THR A 93 6.68 -3.69 -10.58
C THR A 93 6.43 -2.32 -11.22
N THR A 94 5.19 -2.05 -11.58
CA THR A 94 4.77 -0.75 -12.10
C THR A 94 3.90 0.00 -11.09
N VAL A 95 3.96 1.33 -11.12
CA VAL A 95 3.07 2.20 -10.34
C VAL A 95 1.60 1.88 -10.62
N THR A 96 1.27 1.59 -11.89
CA THR A 96 -0.09 1.22 -12.32
C THR A 96 -0.56 -0.06 -11.63
N ALA A 97 0.26 -1.11 -11.65
CA ALA A 97 -0.08 -2.38 -11.01
C ALA A 97 -0.34 -2.19 -9.50
N VAL A 98 0.55 -1.47 -8.81
CA VAL A 98 0.38 -1.18 -7.38
C VAL A 98 -0.90 -0.37 -7.14
N ALA A 99 -1.15 0.70 -7.91
CA ALA A 99 -2.35 1.51 -7.73
C ALA A 99 -3.64 0.68 -7.89
N MET A 100 -3.69 -0.19 -8.91
CA MET A 100 -4.84 -1.06 -9.15
C MET A 100 -5.03 -2.08 -8.02
N CYS A 101 -3.97 -2.72 -7.53
CA CYS A 101 -4.03 -3.64 -6.39
C CYS A 101 -4.55 -2.99 -5.10
N PHE A 102 -4.50 -1.68 -4.99
CA PHE A 102 -5.07 -0.93 -3.86
C PHE A 102 -6.39 -0.21 -4.19
N GLY A 103 -7.07 -0.61 -5.27
CA GLY A 103 -8.39 -0.11 -5.67
C GLY A 103 -8.39 1.31 -6.22
N PHE A 104 -7.27 1.80 -6.75
CA PHE A 104 -7.16 3.10 -7.40
C PHE A 104 -7.30 2.97 -8.92
N VAL A 105 -8.52 3.05 -9.42
CA VAL A 105 -8.81 2.95 -10.87
C VAL A 105 -8.44 4.22 -11.65
N GLU A 106 -8.48 5.38 -11.00
CA GLU A 106 -8.14 6.68 -11.60
C GLU A 106 -6.68 7.05 -11.30
N LEU A 107 -5.74 6.61 -12.15
CA LEU A 107 -4.30 6.76 -11.92
C LEU A 107 -3.83 8.22 -11.82
N GLY A 108 -4.44 9.12 -12.59
CA GLY A 108 -4.15 10.55 -12.52
C GLY A 108 -4.49 11.14 -11.14
N ARG A 109 -5.67 10.82 -10.63
CA ARG A 109 -6.11 11.24 -9.31
C ARG A 109 -5.28 10.59 -8.20
N PHE A 110 -4.95 9.30 -8.32
CA PHE A 110 -4.03 8.62 -7.42
C PHE A 110 -2.69 9.36 -7.31
N SER A 111 -2.07 9.69 -8.44
CA SER A 111 -0.77 10.37 -8.46
C SER A 111 -0.81 11.76 -7.84
N VAL A 112 -1.88 12.52 -8.08
CA VAL A 112 -2.08 13.86 -7.49
C VAL A 112 -2.27 13.77 -5.97
N GLU A 113 -3.13 12.87 -5.51
CA GLU A 113 -3.38 12.68 -4.07
C GLU A 113 -2.14 12.13 -3.36
N TYR A 114 -1.44 11.20 -3.97
CA TYR A 114 -0.19 10.64 -3.46
C TYR A 114 0.85 11.73 -3.23
N ARG A 115 1.10 12.57 -4.26
CA ARG A 115 2.05 13.69 -4.16
C ARG A 115 1.63 14.70 -3.09
N LYS A 116 0.35 15.00 -2.98
CA LYS A 116 -0.19 15.91 -1.96
C LYS A 116 0.08 15.42 -0.53
N ILE A 117 0.04 14.10 -0.31
CA ILE A 117 0.18 13.50 1.02
C ILE A 117 1.66 13.23 1.36
N PHE A 118 2.43 12.75 0.40
CA PHE A 118 3.80 12.27 0.65
C PHE A 118 4.90 13.20 0.14
N GLY A 119 4.56 14.29 -0.56
CA GLY A 119 5.51 15.26 -1.10
C GLY A 119 6.29 14.78 -2.33
N GLU A 120 6.06 13.55 -2.78
CA GLU A 120 6.75 12.94 -3.92
C GLU A 120 5.76 12.17 -4.81
N SER A 121 6.13 11.89 -6.07
CA SER A 121 5.29 11.08 -6.94
C SER A 121 5.46 9.57 -6.64
N PRO A 122 4.45 8.72 -6.98
CA PRO A 122 4.57 7.28 -6.84
C PRO A 122 5.79 6.71 -7.59
N SER A 123 6.09 7.24 -8.77
CA SER A 123 7.26 6.82 -9.55
C SER A 123 8.59 7.17 -8.85
N GLN A 124 8.68 8.33 -8.21
CA GLN A 124 9.84 8.71 -7.42
C GLN A 124 10.02 7.78 -6.21
N THR A 125 8.92 7.39 -5.56
CA THR A 125 8.97 6.42 -4.46
C THR A 125 9.48 5.07 -4.94
N LEU A 126 8.97 4.56 -6.07
CA LEU A 126 9.38 3.28 -6.64
C LEU A 126 10.87 3.28 -7.04
N GLN A 127 11.37 4.38 -7.61
CA GLN A 127 12.78 4.51 -8.02
C GLN A 127 13.76 4.63 -6.84
N ARG A 128 13.30 4.94 -5.64
CA ARG A 128 14.15 5.03 -4.43
C ARG A 128 14.61 3.69 -3.90
N VAL A 129 13.96 2.60 -4.30
CA VAL A 129 14.36 1.25 -3.86
C VAL A 129 15.71 0.93 -4.53
N PRO A 130 16.80 0.75 -3.76
CA PRO A 130 18.07 0.35 -4.35
C PRO A 130 17.89 -1.03 -5.00
N VAL A 131 18.35 -1.17 -6.24
CA VAL A 131 18.44 -2.47 -6.95
C VAL A 131 19.47 -3.34 -6.23
N SER A 132 19.09 -3.94 -5.10
CA SER A 132 20.00 -4.64 -4.19
C SER A 132 20.08 -6.15 -4.41
N HIS A 133 19.34 -6.74 -5.34
CA HIS A 133 19.33 -8.20 -5.54
C HIS A 133 19.62 -8.73 -6.96
N ALA A 134 20.04 -7.89 -7.90
CA ALA A 134 20.34 -8.35 -9.28
C ALA A 134 21.77 -8.87 -9.51
N LYS A 135 22.60 -9.07 -8.48
CA LYS A 135 24.01 -9.49 -8.66
C LYS A 135 24.40 -10.87 -8.14
N THR A 136 23.48 -11.75 -7.81
CA THR A 136 23.86 -13.06 -7.25
C THR A 136 23.67 -14.24 -8.21
N PHE A 137 23.12 -14.08 -9.40
CA PHE A 137 22.92 -15.19 -10.34
C PHE A 137 23.88 -15.25 -11.54
N ALA A 138 24.76 -14.26 -11.73
CA ALA A 138 25.69 -14.26 -12.88
C ALA A 138 27.08 -14.84 -12.61
N ALA A 139 27.35 -15.34 -11.39
CA ALA A 139 28.70 -15.81 -11.03
C ALA A 139 28.85 -17.35 -10.90
N ALA A 140 27.81 -18.13 -11.24
CA ALA A 140 27.85 -19.59 -11.08
C ALA A 140 27.85 -20.38 -12.40
N SER A 141 28.08 -19.76 -13.56
CA SER A 141 28.09 -20.46 -14.86
C SER A 141 29.37 -20.20 -15.65
N GLY A 142 30.49 -20.31 -14.99
CA GLY A 142 31.78 -20.08 -15.66
C GLY A 142 32.92 -20.89 -15.07
N ALA A 143 32.84 -22.21 -15.06
CA ALA A 143 34.03 -23.08 -14.96
C ALA A 143 33.64 -24.55 -15.16
N THR A 144 33.69 -25.04 -16.38
CA THR A 144 34.17 -26.39 -16.66
C THR A 144 34.51 -26.48 -18.16
N GLY A 145 35.70 -26.04 -18.52
CA GLY A 145 36.32 -26.40 -19.75
C GLY A 145 36.84 -27.82 -19.63
N HIS A 146 36.19 -28.78 -20.25
CA HIS A 146 36.74 -30.09 -20.44
C HIS A 146 37.30 -30.21 -21.89
N ARG A 147 38.59 -30.16 -21.94
CA ARG A 147 39.42 -30.36 -23.15
C ARG A 147 39.48 -31.86 -23.36
N ALA A 148 38.70 -32.42 -24.23
CA ALA A 148 38.91 -33.80 -24.73
C ALA A 148 39.70 -33.75 -26.05
N ASN A 149 40.98 -34.13 -25.94
CA ASN A 149 41.87 -34.41 -27.03
C ASN A 149 41.56 -35.83 -27.52
N VAL A 150 41.11 -35.98 -28.76
CA VAL A 150 41.00 -37.29 -29.42
C VAL A 150 41.96 -37.26 -30.59
N GLY A 151 43.10 -37.92 -30.40
CA GLY A 151 44.06 -38.20 -31.46
C GLY A 151 43.46 -39.17 -32.46
N PHE A 152 43.62 -38.86 -33.72
CA PHE A 152 43.35 -39.75 -34.84
C PHE A 152 44.70 -40.34 -35.26
N VAL A 153 44.82 -41.66 -35.19
CA VAL A 153 45.96 -42.45 -35.76
C VAL A 153 45.44 -43.32 -36.89
N ALA A 154 46.15 -43.24 -38.02
CA ALA A 154 46.23 -44.08 -39.22
C ALA A 154 44.96 -44.23 -40.06
#